data_60ca756b652547b1195983817b22c9d5
#
_entry.id   60ca756b652547b1195983817b22c9d5
#
_cell.length_a   1.000
_cell.length_b   1.000
_cell.length_c   1.000
_cell.angle_alpha   90.00
_cell.angle_beta   90.00
_cell.angle_gamma   90.00
#
_symmetry.space_group_name_H-M   'P 1'
#
loop_
_entity.id
_entity.type
_entity.pdbx_description
1 polymer ?
#
loop_
_entity_poly.entity_id
_entity_poly.type
_entity_poly.pdbx_seq_one_letter_code
_entity_poly.pdbx_strand_id
1 'polypeptide(L)'
;QEIMSKYDRVKPVRWHLIGHLQTNKVKYIIDKVSMIHSVDSLKLAEEIDKRAAQHGLTMDILIQVNSAMEESKFGITTEETGQMIQDILTRCPNVRIRGLMCIAPFEDNPEDAGIYFEEVKKLYDEYGRIDHPNLDFKYLSMGMSNDFEVAIEAGSNLIRVGTMIFGARDYSKKQGE
;
A
#
# COMPACT_ATOMS: atom_id res chain seq x y z
N GLN A 1 -8.53 8.02 -12.20
CA GLN A 1 -8.45 8.78 -13.48
C GLN A 1 -7.01 8.83 -13.99
N GLU A 2 -6.02 9.13 -13.16
CA GLU A 2 -4.62 9.27 -13.58
C GLU A 2 -4.03 8.00 -14.20
N ILE A 3 -4.26 6.82 -13.61
CA ILE A 3 -3.84 5.54 -14.19
C ILE A 3 -4.45 5.35 -15.58
N MET A 4 -5.76 5.58 -15.71
CA MET A 4 -6.48 5.38 -16.97
C MET A 4 -5.94 6.25 -18.11
N SER A 5 -5.52 7.48 -17.83
CA SER A 5 -4.97 8.39 -18.84
C SER A 5 -3.54 8.05 -19.27
N LYS A 6 -2.78 7.31 -18.45
CA LYS A 6 -1.37 6.99 -18.67
C LYS A 6 -1.13 5.55 -19.09
N TYR A 7 -2.06 4.64 -18.79
CA TYR A 7 -1.87 3.20 -18.93
C TYR A 7 -1.40 2.77 -20.33
N ASP A 8 -2.04 3.31 -21.37
CA ASP A 8 -1.71 2.98 -22.76
C ASP A 8 -0.50 3.73 -23.33
N ARG A 9 -0.02 4.77 -22.62
CA ARG A 9 1.06 5.64 -23.10
C ARG A 9 2.45 5.24 -22.61
N VAL A 10 2.51 4.47 -21.52
CA VAL A 10 3.76 4.07 -20.86
C VAL A 10 3.91 2.56 -20.93
N LYS A 11 4.90 2.07 -21.69
CA LYS A 11 5.19 0.64 -21.87
C LYS A 11 6.67 0.33 -21.68
N PRO A 12 7.01 -0.89 -21.21
CA PRO A 12 6.26 -1.78 -20.32
C PRO A 12 6.60 -1.49 -18.86
N VAL A 13 5.63 -1.14 -18.05
CA VAL A 13 5.81 -0.94 -16.61
C VAL A 13 4.82 -1.78 -15.81
N ARG A 14 5.20 -2.19 -14.60
CA ARG A 14 4.27 -2.76 -13.64
C ARG A 14 3.64 -1.62 -12.86
N TRP A 15 2.34 -1.46 -13.01
CA TRP A 15 1.60 -0.43 -12.29
C TRP A 15 1.31 -0.89 -10.88
N HIS A 16 1.65 -0.07 -9.90
CA HIS A 16 1.25 -0.23 -8.50
C HIS A 16 0.35 0.94 -8.09
N LEU A 17 -0.74 0.63 -7.41
CA LEU A 17 -1.61 1.65 -6.85
C LEU A 17 -1.19 1.90 -5.40
N ILE A 18 -0.80 3.12 -5.07
CA ILE A 18 -0.32 3.53 -3.74
C ILE A 18 -1.22 4.54 -3.02
N GLY A 19 -2.03 5.28 -3.78
CA GLY A 19 -2.99 6.24 -3.20
C GLY A 19 -4.23 5.55 -2.64
N HIS A 20 -4.95 6.24 -1.75
CA HIS A 20 -6.20 5.73 -1.19
C HIS A 20 -7.18 5.25 -2.27
N LEU A 21 -7.67 4.03 -2.12
CA LEU A 21 -8.56 3.37 -3.07
C LEU A 21 -9.98 3.27 -2.50
N GLN A 22 -10.89 4.02 -3.09
CA GLN A 22 -12.31 3.86 -2.79
C GLN A 22 -12.83 2.52 -3.35
N THR A 23 -13.65 1.81 -2.58
CA THR A 23 -14.22 0.50 -2.93
C THR A 23 -14.90 0.50 -4.31
N ASN A 24 -15.67 1.54 -4.65
CA ASN A 24 -16.36 1.64 -5.93
C ASN A 24 -15.44 1.88 -7.14
N LYS A 25 -14.15 2.16 -6.91
CA LYS A 25 -13.13 2.39 -7.95
C LYS A 25 -12.33 1.14 -8.29
N VAL A 26 -12.38 0.10 -7.48
CA VAL A 26 -11.65 -1.16 -7.69
C VAL A 26 -11.89 -1.73 -9.10
N LYS A 27 -13.13 -1.75 -9.55
CA LYS A 27 -13.53 -2.26 -10.87
C LYS A 27 -12.81 -1.63 -12.07
N TYR A 28 -12.25 -0.43 -11.92
CA TYR A 28 -11.58 0.28 -13.01
C TYR A 28 -10.08 -0.01 -13.09
N ILE A 29 -9.50 -0.63 -12.05
CA ILE A 29 -8.04 -0.77 -11.95
C ILE A 29 -7.60 -2.22 -11.76
N ILE A 30 -8.51 -3.13 -11.43
CA ILE A 30 -8.18 -4.49 -11.04
C ILE A 30 -7.40 -5.28 -12.10
N ASP A 31 -7.68 -5.03 -13.36
CA ASP A 31 -7.03 -5.64 -14.54
C ASP A 31 -5.82 -4.84 -15.05
N LYS A 32 -5.49 -3.72 -14.42
CA LYS A 32 -4.46 -2.77 -14.89
C LYS A 32 -3.27 -2.63 -13.96
N VAL A 33 -3.44 -2.99 -12.70
CA VAL A 33 -2.37 -2.90 -11.70
C VAL A 33 -1.86 -4.28 -11.31
N SER A 34 -0.57 -4.36 -11.01
CA SER A 34 0.06 -5.59 -10.53
C SER A 34 0.00 -5.72 -9.02
N MET A 35 -0.23 -4.61 -8.31
CA MET A 35 -0.27 -4.59 -6.84
C MET A 35 -1.03 -3.35 -6.33
N ILE A 36 -1.75 -3.52 -5.23
CA ILE A 36 -2.42 -2.45 -4.48
C ILE A 36 -1.78 -2.34 -3.10
N HIS A 37 -1.17 -1.19 -2.78
CA HIS A 37 -0.47 -0.98 -1.50
C HIS A 37 -1.37 -0.42 -0.40
N SER A 38 -2.53 0.11 -0.75
CA SER A 38 -3.39 0.93 0.13
C SER A 38 -4.62 0.17 0.62
N VAL A 39 -4.46 -1.11 0.99
CA VAL A 39 -5.58 -1.88 1.55
C VAL A 39 -5.67 -1.64 3.04
N ASP A 40 -6.70 -0.88 3.44
CA ASP A 40 -6.91 -0.35 4.79
C ASP A 40 -8.20 -0.83 5.45
N SER A 41 -8.92 -1.74 4.83
CA SER A 41 -10.14 -2.31 5.40
C SER A 41 -10.49 -3.66 4.78
N LEU A 42 -11.13 -4.52 5.56
CA LEU A 42 -11.64 -5.81 5.09
C LEU A 42 -12.66 -5.63 3.95
N LYS A 43 -13.53 -4.63 4.05
CA LYS A 43 -14.49 -4.28 2.99
C LYS A 43 -13.82 -4.01 1.64
N LEU A 44 -12.67 -3.32 1.66
CA LEU A 44 -11.89 -3.07 0.45
C LEU A 44 -11.26 -4.35 -0.07
N ALA A 45 -10.69 -5.18 0.81
CA ALA A 45 -10.11 -6.48 0.45
C ALA A 45 -11.16 -7.41 -0.19
N GLU A 46 -12.37 -7.47 0.34
CA GLU A 46 -13.49 -8.25 -0.21
C GLU A 46 -13.93 -7.77 -1.60
N GLU A 47 -13.97 -6.46 -1.84
CA GLU A 47 -14.28 -5.96 -3.19
C GLU A 47 -13.13 -6.25 -4.16
N ILE A 48 -11.86 -6.17 -3.72
CA ILE A 48 -10.70 -6.57 -4.53
C ILE A 48 -10.81 -8.05 -4.87
N ASP A 49 -11.07 -8.93 -3.91
CA ASP A 49 -11.26 -10.36 -4.11
C ASP A 49 -12.34 -10.67 -5.14
N LYS A 50 -13.52 -10.06 -4.96
CA LYS A 50 -14.65 -10.19 -5.87
C LYS A 50 -14.30 -9.80 -7.30
N ARG A 51 -13.57 -8.68 -7.49
CA ARG A 51 -13.18 -8.22 -8.82
C ARG A 51 -12.06 -9.07 -9.41
N ALA A 52 -11.11 -9.51 -8.58
CA ALA A 52 -10.07 -10.44 -8.99
C ALA A 52 -10.67 -11.75 -9.53
N ALA A 53 -11.62 -12.33 -8.80
CA ALA A 53 -12.37 -13.52 -9.23
C ALA A 53 -13.06 -13.32 -10.58
N GLN A 54 -13.72 -12.16 -10.80
CA GLN A 54 -14.40 -11.85 -12.07
C GLN A 54 -13.44 -11.80 -13.27
N HIS A 55 -12.18 -11.46 -13.03
CA HIS A 55 -11.12 -11.40 -14.07
C HIS A 55 -10.24 -12.66 -14.10
N GLY A 56 -10.52 -13.67 -13.28
CA GLY A 56 -9.74 -14.91 -13.21
C GLY A 56 -8.30 -14.70 -12.76
N LEU A 57 -8.05 -13.73 -11.88
CA LEU A 57 -6.71 -13.39 -11.39
C LEU A 57 -6.64 -13.42 -9.86
N THR A 58 -5.44 -13.51 -9.32
CA THR A 58 -5.14 -13.28 -7.91
C THR A 58 -4.43 -11.94 -7.79
N MET A 59 -5.00 -11.02 -6.98
CA MET A 59 -4.44 -9.68 -6.79
C MET A 59 -3.45 -9.66 -5.63
N ASP A 60 -2.24 -9.22 -5.92
CA ASP A 60 -1.23 -8.93 -4.89
C ASP A 60 -1.58 -7.63 -4.15
N ILE A 61 -1.58 -7.68 -2.82
CA ILE A 61 -1.86 -6.51 -1.98
C ILE A 61 -0.79 -6.31 -0.90
N LEU A 62 -0.68 -5.06 -0.43
CA LEU A 62 -0.08 -4.74 0.86
C LEU A 62 -1.17 -4.21 1.78
N ILE A 63 -1.10 -4.55 3.06
CA ILE A 63 -1.95 -3.97 4.08
C ILE A 63 -1.35 -2.64 4.51
N GLN A 64 -2.13 -1.57 4.46
CA GLN A 64 -1.71 -0.25 4.92
C GLN A 64 -1.90 -0.13 6.42
N VAL A 65 -0.79 0.11 7.14
CA VAL A 65 -0.75 0.29 8.59
C VAL A 65 -0.53 1.76 8.91
N ASN A 66 -1.33 2.29 9.84
CA ASN A 66 -1.22 3.62 10.44
C ASN A 66 -0.54 3.51 11.81
N SER A 67 0.79 3.42 11.82
CA SER A 67 1.59 3.28 13.05
C SER A 67 1.58 4.53 13.93
N ALA A 68 1.29 5.70 13.37
CA ALA A 68 1.21 6.94 14.13
C ALA A 68 -0.14 7.16 14.84
N MET A 69 -1.14 6.29 14.59
CA MET A 69 -2.52 6.43 15.10
C MET A 69 -3.15 7.81 14.83
N GLU A 70 -2.75 8.49 13.75
CA GLU A 70 -3.34 9.76 13.36
C GLU A 70 -4.73 9.51 12.73
N GLU A 71 -5.79 10.04 13.34
CA GLU A 71 -7.18 9.91 12.85
C GLU A 71 -7.38 10.44 11.42
N SER A 72 -6.55 11.38 10.98
CA SER A 72 -6.61 11.97 9.66
C SER A 72 -5.98 11.12 8.55
N LYS A 73 -5.27 10.03 8.90
CA LYS A 73 -4.56 9.17 7.95
C LYS A 73 -5.27 7.85 7.72
N PHE A 74 -5.12 7.34 6.50
CA PHE A 74 -5.60 6.02 6.13
C PHE A 74 -4.67 4.93 6.68
N GLY A 75 -5.23 3.75 6.87
CA GLY A 75 -4.54 2.58 7.39
C GLY A 75 -5.24 2.02 8.62
N ILE A 76 -5.05 0.73 8.85
CA ILE A 76 -5.48 0.08 10.10
C ILE A 76 -4.43 0.32 11.19
N THR A 77 -4.82 0.16 12.44
CA THR A 77 -3.88 0.26 13.56
C THR A 77 -2.93 -0.95 13.60
N THR A 78 -1.85 -0.81 14.35
CA THR A 78 -0.89 -1.90 14.57
C THR A 78 -1.56 -3.11 15.23
N GLU A 79 -2.45 -2.87 16.20
CA GLU A 79 -3.20 -3.91 16.92
C GLU A 79 -4.19 -4.66 16.03
N GLU A 80 -4.79 -3.97 15.06
CA GLU A 80 -5.76 -4.58 14.14
C GLU A 80 -5.09 -5.42 13.04
N THR A 81 -3.78 -5.27 12.83
CA THR A 81 -3.07 -5.87 11.69
C THR A 81 -3.19 -7.41 11.67
N GLY A 82 -3.02 -8.07 12.80
CA GLY A 82 -3.13 -9.52 12.89
C GLY A 82 -4.53 -10.04 12.55
N GLN A 83 -5.58 -9.40 13.08
CA GLN A 83 -6.96 -9.77 12.79
C GLN A 83 -7.29 -9.53 11.32
N MET A 84 -6.85 -8.42 10.74
CA MET A 84 -7.06 -8.10 9.33
C MET A 84 -6.42 -9.15 8.40
N ILE A 85 -5.19 -9.61 8.71
CA ILE A 85 -4.53 -10.69 7.97
C ILE A 85 -5.38 -11.97 8.01
N GLN A 86 -5.82 -12.42 9.19
CA GLN A 86 -6.63 -13.61 9.35
C GLN A 86 -7.95 -13.54 8.59
N ASP A 87 -8.63 -12.40 8.67
CA ASP A 87 -9.89 -12.18 7.98
C ASP A 87 -9.72 -12.25 6.45
N ILE A 88 -8.67 -11.62 5.90
CA ILE A 88 -8.36 -11.68 4.47
C ILE A 88 -8.03 -13.11 4.04
N LEU A 89 -7.17 -13.82 4.76
CA LEU A 89 -6.79 -15.19 4.43
C LEU A 89 -8.00 -16.14 4.43
N THR A 90 -8.98 -15.90 5.31
CA THR A 90 -10.17 -16.72 5.43
C THR A 90 -11.22 -16.39 4.37
N ARG A 91 -11.38 -15.11 4.00
CA ARG A 91 -12.54 -14.61 3.24
C ARG A 91 -12.23 -14.22 1.81
N CYS A 92 -10.95 -14.02 1.46
CA CYS A 92 -10.52 -13.45 0.19
C CYS A 92 -9.56 -14.39 -0.57
N PRO A 93 -10.05 -15.50 -1.14
CA PRO A 93 -9.18 -16.51 -1.79
C PRO A 93 -8.47 -16.01 -3.06
N ASN A 94 -8.95 -14.93 -3.68
CA ASN A 94 -8.34 -14.34 -4.88
C ASN A 94 -7.46 -13.11 -4.56
N VAL A 95 -7.09 -12.96 -3.28
CA VAL A 95 -6.16 -11.93 -2.80
C VAL A 95 -4.93 -12.62 -2.22
N ARG A 96 -3.75 -12.10 -2.50
CA ARG A 96 -2.50 -12.56 -1.90
C ARG A 96 -1.83 -11.41 -1.16
N ILE A 97 -1.59 -11.58 0.13
CA ILE A 97 -0.92 -10.59 0.97
C ILE A 97 0.59 -10.70 0.76
N ARG A 98 1.20 -9.63 0.22
CA ARG A 98 2.63 -9.57 -0.12
C ARG A 98 3.46 -8.78 0.89
N GLY A 99 2.87 -8.28 1.95
CA GLY A 99 3.52 -7.52 3.01
C GLY A 99 2.71 -6.34 3.51
N LEU A 100 3.43 -5.36 4.04
CA LEU A 100 2.86 -4.18 4.68
C LEU A 100 3.29 -2.89 3.97
N MET A 101 2.47 -1.85 4.11
CA MET A 101 2.77 -0.49 3.68
C MET A 101 2.51 0.48 4.83
N CYS A 102 3.39 1.46 4.98
CA CYS A 102 3.23 2.54 5.96
C CYS A 102 3.58 3.89 5.34
N ILE A 103 2.86 4.93 5.74
CA ILE A 103 3.18 6.33 5.48
C ILE A 103 3.35 7.00 6.85
N ALA A 104 4.60 7.26 7.23
CA ALA A 104 4.90 7.97 8.47
C ALA A 104 4.34 9.40 8.47
N PRO A 105 4.14 10.02 9.63
CA PRO A 105 3.92 11.46 9.73
C PRO A 105 5.02 12.24 9.00
N PHE A 106 4.68 13.43 8.56
CA PHE A 106 5.71 14.35 8.11
C PHE A 106 6.38 14.94 9.35
N GLU A 107 7.68 14.70 9.47
CA GLU A 107 8.51 15.21 10.55
C GLU A 107 9.50 16.24 9.99
N ASP A 108 9.76 17.30 10.76
CA ASP A 108 10.77 18.31 10.38
C ASP A 108 12.16 17.70 10.34
N ASN A 109 12.46 16.80 11.28
CA ASN A 109 13.64 15.93 11.24
C ASN A 109 13.25 14.54 10.76
N PRO A 110 13.69 14.08 9.59
CA PRO A 110 13.34 12.76 9.04
C PRO A 110 13.65 11.58 9.98
N GLU A 111 14.66 11.69 10.84
CA GLU A 111 15.03 10.66 11.81
C GLU A 111 13.89 10.34 12.79
N ASP A 112 13.03 11.31 13.10
CA ASP A 112 11.91 11.12 14.02
C ASP A 112 10.85 10.18 13.44
N ALA A 113 10.85 9.95 12.12
CA ALA A 113 9.99 8.96 11.47
C ALA A 113 10.42 7.50 11.75
N GLY A 114 11.64 7.28 12.22
CA GLY A 114 12.22 5.96 12.44
C GLY A 114 11.38 5.06 13.33
N ILE A 115 10.82 5.59 14.42
CA ILE A 115 9.99 4.84 15.38
C ILE A 115 8.78 4.19 14.71
N TYR A 116 8.13 4.89 13.77
CA TYR A 116 6.96 4.39 13.06
C TYR A 116 7.33 3.27 12.08
N PHE A 117 8.48 3.39 11.42
CA PHE A 117 8.98 2.37 10.51
C PHE A 117 9.43 1.10 11.25
N GLU A 118 10.11 1.24 12.39
CA GLU A 118 10.51 0.11 13.23
C GLU A 118 9.30 -0.69 13.75
N GLU A 119 8.23 -0.01 14.11
CA GLU A 119 7.00 -0.66 14.57
C GLU A 119 6.38 -1.52 13.45
N VAL A 120 6.26 -0.98 12.25
CA VAL A 120 5.74 -1.75 11.11
C VAL A 120 6.69 -2.87 10.69
N LYS A 121 8.02 -2.68 10.85
CA LYS A 121 9.01 -3.72 10.62
C LYS A 121 8.82 -4.91 11.57
N LYS A 122 8.54 -4.66 12.86
CA LYS A 122 8.25 -5.73 13.83
C LYS A 122 7.03 -6.55 13.41
N LEU A 123 5.95 -5.91 12.99
CA LEU A 123 4.76 -6.59 12.46
C LEU A 123 5.09 -7.40 11.20
N TYR A 124 5.91 -6.85 10.30
CA TYR A 124 6.34 -7.55 9.10
C TYR A 124 7.11 -8.83 9.43
N ASP A 125 8.03 -8.78 10.41
CA ASP A 125 8.81 -9.94 10.84
C ASP A 125 7.97 -10.98 11.59
N GLU A 126 6.97 -10.54 12.33
CA GLU A 126 6.05 -11.41 13.06
C GLU A 126 5.14 -12.17 12.09
N TYR A 127 4.37 -11.45 11.28
CA TYR A 127 3.36 -12.04 10.42
C TYR A 127 3.93 -12.70 9.17
N GLY A 128 5.11 -12.30 8.73
CA GLY A 128 5.80 -12.93 7.61
C GLY A 128 6.22 -14.39 7.84
N ARG A 129 6.10 -14.90 9.07
CA ARG A 129 6.37 -16.29 9.44
C ARG A 129 5.17 -17.23 9.31
N ILE A 130 3.99 -16.67 9.05
CA ILE A 130 2.77 -17.47 8.87
C ILE A 130 2.88 -18.23 7.55
N ASP A 131 2.74 -19.55 7.61
CA ASP A 131 2.70 -20.42 6.43
C ASP A 131 1.29 -20.51 5.88
N HIS A 132 1.03 -19.85 4.76
CA HIS A 132 -0.26 -19.87 4.09
C HIS A 132 -0.09 -19.57 2.58
N PRO A 133 -0.78 -20.28 1.66
CA PRO A 133 -0.59 -20.11 0.21
C PRO A 133 -0.89 -18.70 -0.31
N ASN A 134 -1.75 -17.95 0.35
CA ASN A 134 -2.10 -16.57 0.02
C ASN A 134 -1.38 -15.52 0.88
N LEU A 135 -0.35 -15.91 1.63
CA LEU A 135 0.49 -15.00 2.38
C LEU A 135 1.95 -15.27 2.03
N ASP A 136 2.61 -14.30 1.42
CA ASP A 136 4.02 -14.37 1.07
C ASP A 136 4.62 -12.96 1.24
N PHE A 137 5.05 -12.66 2.46
CA PHE A 137 5.63 -11.38 2.79
C PHE A 137 6.96 -11.17 2.06
N LYS A 138 6.94 -10.30 1.07
CA LYS A 138 8.09 -9.95 0.25
C LYS A 138 8.39 -8.47 0.28
N TYR A 139 7.37 -7.63 0.48
CA TYR A 139 7.51 -6.19 0.37
C TYR A 139 7.16 -5.49 1.67
N LEU A 140 8.10 -4.68 2.14
CA LEU A 140 7.90 -3.71 3.19
C LEU A 140 7.99 -2.32 2.55
N SER A 141 6.81 -1.75 2.23
CA SER A 141 6.70 -0.50 1.49
C SER A 141 6.63 0.68 2.45
N MET A 142 7.77 1.29 2.72
CA MET A 142 7.92 2.45 3.60
C MET A 142 8.92 3.44 3.01
N GLY A 143 8.79 4.71 3.37
CA GLY A 143 9.68 5.77 2.92
C GLY A 143 9.22 6.46 1.64
N MET A 144 9.24 7.78 1.69
CA MET A 144 8.94 8.71 0.61
C MET A 144 10.14 9.64 0.38
N SER A 145 9.98 10.68 -0.43
CA SER A 145 11.10 11.57 -0.80
C SER A 145 11.83 12.23 0.38
N ASN A 146 11.18 12.37 1.53
CA ASN A 146 11.75 13.05 2.70
C ASN A 146 12.41 12.09 3.71
N ASP A 147 11.97 10.83 3.78
CA ASP A 147 12.27 9.91 4.85
C ASP A 147 12.72 8.51 4.38
N PHE A 148 13.00 8.35 3.06
CA PHE A 148 13.32 7.03 2.50
C PHE A 148 14.63 6.44 3.04
N GLU A 149 15.61 7.27 3.41
CA GLU A 149 16.89 6.80 3.96
C GLU A 149 16.64 6.12 5.32
N VAL A 150 15.91 6.81 6.21
CA VAL A 150 15.51 6.27 7.52
C VAL A 150 14.65 5.01 7.37
N ALA A 151 13.73 5.00 6.40
CA ALA A 151 12.92 3.82 6.12
C ALA A 151 13.76 2.63 5.66
N ILE A 152 14.81 2.84 4.84
CA ILE A 152 15.74 1.78 4.41
C ILE A 152 16.51 1.24 5.61
N GLU A 153 17.01 2.10 6.48
CA GLU A 153 17.70 1.69 7.73
C GLU A 153 16.80 0.86 8.63
N ALA A 154 15.51 1.20 8.71
CA ALA A 154 14.49 0.42 9.42
C ALA A 154 14.09 -0.89 8.69
N GLY A 155 14.65 -1.18 7.50
CA GLY A 155 14.43 -2.42 6.77
C GLY A 155 13.42 -2.36 5.63
N SER A 156 13.02 -1.17 5.17
CA SER A 156 12.22 -1.03 3.96
C SER A 156 12.94 -1.61 2.74
N ASN A 157 12.21 -2.32 1.90
CA ASN A 157 12.73 -2.85 0.62
C ASN A 157 11.94 -2.34 -0.59
N LEU A 158 11.00 -1.42 -0.38
CA LEU A 158 10.22 -0.77 -1.42
C LEU A 158 9.92 0.69 -1.03
N ILE A 159 10.63 1.64 -1.60
CA ILE A 159 10.44 3.08 -1.37
C ILE A 159 9.56 3.71 -2.46
N ARG A 160 8.95 4.88 -2.16
CA ARG A 160 8.01 5.58 -3.06
C ARG A 160 8.43 7.02 -3.30
N VAL A 161 9.48 7.19 -4.08
CA VAL A 161 10.07 8.51 -4.36
C VAL A 161 9.30 9.20 -5.50
N GLY A 162 8.75 10.36 -5.23
CA GLY A 162 7.97 11.16 -6.18
C GLY A 162 8.54 12.55 -6.40
N THR A 163 8.41 13.42 -5.42
CA THR A 163 8.81 14.85 -5.53
C THR A 163 10.30 15.05 -5.81
N MET A 164 11.16 14.17 -5.32
CA MET A 164 12.60 14.21 -5.59
C MET A 164 12.91 13.94 -7.07
N ILE A 165 12.11 13.13 -7.77
CA ILE A 165 12.33 12.79 -9.19
C ILE A 165 11.57 13.74 -10.11
N PHE A 166 10.32 14.07 -9.78
CA PHE A 166 9.39 14.78 -10.67
C PHE A 166 9.16 16.24 -10.25
N GLY A 167 9.78 16.70 -9.16
CA GLY A 167 9.52 18.01 -8.58
C GLY A 167 8.22 18.09 -7.78
N ALA A 168 7.95 19.23 -7.16
CA ALA A 168 6.73 19.49 -6.43
C ALA A 168 5.52 19.53 -7.39
N ARG A 169 4.37 19.05 -6.93
CA ARG A 169 3.12 19.11 -7.71
C ARG A 169 2.63 20.55 -7.79
N ASP A 170 2.44 21.05 -9.00
CA ASP A 170 1.77 22.34 -9.24
C ASP A 170 0.26 22.14 -9.18
N TYR A 171 -0.36 22.59 -8.08
CA TYR A 171 -1.80 22.53 -7.87
C TYR A 171 -2.54 23.75 -8.48
N SER A 172 -1.82 24.75 -9.01
CA SER A 172 -2.45 25.96 -9.56
C SER A 172 -3.27 25.70 -10.85
N LYS A 173 -2.98 24.59 -11.54
CA LYS A 173 -3.63 24.23 -12.82
C LYS A 173 -4.95 23.47 -12.69
N LYS A 174 -5.47 23.22 -11.48
CA LYS A 174 -6.75 22.48 -11.27
C LYS A 174 -7.97 23.37 -11.02
N GLN A 175 -7.89 24.68 -11.19
CA GLN A 175 -9.03 25.59 -11.01
C GLN A 175 -9.69 26.05 -12.32
N GLY A 176 -9.47 25.34 -13.42
CA GLY A 176 -10.01 25.74 -14.71
C GLY A 176 -10.38 24.58 -15.63
N GLU A 177 -11.27 23.66 -15.17
CA GLU A 177 -12.09 22.80 -16.05
C GLU A 177 -13.31 22.28 -15.28
#